data_f6aa300801c70591905efc95a9585184
#
_entry.id   f6aa300801c70591905efc95a9585184
#
_cell.length_a   1.000
_cell.length_b   1.000
_cell.length_c   1.000
_cell.angle_alpha   90.00
_cell.angle_beta   90.00
_cell.angle_gamma   90.00
#
_symmetry.space_group_name_H-M   'P 1'
#
loop_
_entity.id
_entity.type
_entity.pdbx_description
1 polymer ?
#
loop_
_entity_poly.entity_id
_entity_poly.type
_entity_poly.pdbx_seq_one_letter_code
_entity_poly.pdbx_strand_id
1 'polypeptide(L)'
;MILSCNHISKAYGEEVILDDCSFFVNDHEKAAIVGNNGAGKSTILKIIMNELSSDSGDVIIGKDKSVGYLAQYQNLDTDNSIYEEVLSVKQNIIDMENKLREYESLMANGCDNYDDIVNSYTNLHHQFELLNGYAYKSEVDGTLRGLGFEDSDFNKKISTLSGGQKTRVALCKLLIQKPDIILLDEPTNHLDLNSIKWLETYLSNYNGAVVIVAHDRYFLDKIVTKIVEIENTHCHVYDGNYSAYAVKKKELREAAIKLYIKQQAEIKHQEEVIAKLRSYKQEKFYKRAESREKALSKMEVIDNPDTYENAMTLRLEPNCTSGNDVLSVSNLAKSFDNKSLFSDISFEIKRCERVALIGDNGTGKTTILKIINGLIAADSGSFTLGTNVNIGYYDQEHHTLNDSNTLFDEVSDSYPNLTNTKIRNVLAAFMFTGDDVFKRVGDLSGGEKGRLSLAKLMLSE
;
A
#
# COMPACT_ATOMS: atom_id res chain seq x y z
N MET A 1 -1.16 16.67 -20.98
CA MET A 1 -1.69 15.35 -20.61
C MET A 1 -0.68 14.30 -21.06
N ILE A 2 -0.16 13.53 -20.12
CA ILE A 2 0.84 12.48 -20.39
C ILE A 2 0.24 11.07 -20.33
N LEU A 3 -0.81 10.88 -19.49
CA LEU A 3 -1.54 9.63 -19.31
C LEU A 3 -3.04 9.93 -19.28
N SER A 4 -3.86 9.15 -19.99
CA SER A 4 -5.32 9.18 -19.91
C SER A 4 -5.86 7.77 -19.88
N CYS A 5 -6.75 7.52 -18.93
CA CYS A 5 -7.58 6.34 -18.87
C CYS A 5 -9.01 6.77 -19.22
N ASN A 6 -9.61 6.16 -20.25
CA ASN A 6 -10.91 6.55 -20.75
C ASN A 6 -11.87 5.35 -20.68
N HIS A 7 -12.92 5.46 -19.89
CA HIS A 7 -14.00 4.47 -19.81
C HIS A 7 -13.52 3.04 -19.52
N ILE A 8 -12.51 2.89 -18.65
CA ILE A 8 -11.91 1.61 -18.30
C ILE A 8 -12.90 0.79 -17.46
N SER A 9 -13.24 -0.41 -17.96
CA SER A 9 -14.00 -1.39 -17.18
C SER A 9 -13.25 -2.71 -17.14
N LYS A 10 -13.35 -3.42 -16.00
CA LYS A 10 -12.75 -4.73 -15.78
C LYS A 10 -13.54 -5.56 -14.79
N ALA A 11 -13.83 -6.82 -15.18
CA ALA A 11 -14.46 -7.82 -14.34
C ALA A 11 -13.62 -9.09 -14.27
N TYR A 12 -13.76 -9.84 -13.18
CA TYR A 12 -13.23 -11.18 -13.00
C TYR A 12 -14.41 -12.16 -12.79
N GLY A 13 -14.74 -12.89 -13.83
CA GLY A 13 -15.96 -13.72 -13.83
C GLY A 13 -17.22 -12.85 -13.72
N GLU A 14 -17.98 -13.01 -12.66
CA GLU A 14 -19.20 -12.21 -12.40
C GLU A 14 -18.93 -10.95 -11.56
N GLU A 15 -17.74 -10.81 -10.99
CA GLU A 15 -17.37 -9.68 -10.12
C GLU A 15 -16.80 -8.51 -10.92
N VAL A 16 -17.52 -7.39 -10.96
CA VAL A 16 -17.07 -6.14 -11.58
C VAL A 16 -16.17 -5.41 -10.61
N ILE A 17 -14.91 -5.15 -11.01
CA ILE A 17 -13.91 -4.45 -10.20
C ILE A 17 -13.82 -2.98 -10.59
N LEU A 18 -13.86 -2.69 -11.89
CA LEU A 18 -13.84 -1.32 -12.42
C LEU A 18 -15.00 -1.18 -13.42
N ASP A 19 -15.73 -0.07 -13.31
CA ASP A 19 -16.84 0.25 -14.19
C ASP A 19 -16.77 1.72 -14.59
N ASP A 20 -16.57 1.97 -15.88
CA ASP A 20 -16.52 3.30 -16.51
C ASP A 20 -15.50 4.26 -15.84
N CYS A 21 -14.33 3.76 -15.45
CA CYS A 21 -13.29 4.54 -14.81
C CYS A 21 -12.58 5.46 -15.81
N SER A 22 -12.67 6.77 -15.59
CA SER A 22 -12.04 7.78 -16.43
C SER A 22 -11.26 8.80 -15.61
N PHE A 23 -9.97 8.97 -15.93
CA PHE A 23 -9.11 10.02 -15.34
C PHE A 23 -7.91 10.30 -16.24
N PHE A 24 -7.25 11.43 -15.98
CA PHE A 24 -6.03 11.79 -16.69
C PHE A 24 -4.99 12.37 -15.73
N VAL A 25 -3.74 12.23 -16.13
CA VAL A 25 -2.58 12.81 -15.44
C VAL A 25 -1.83 13.72 -16.42
N ASN A 26 -1.48 14.92 -15.98
CA ASN A 26 -0.71 15.87 -16.78
C ASN A 26 0.79 15.69 -16.59
N ASP A 27 1.59 16.32 -17.44
CA ASP A 27 3.03 16.40 -17.24
C ASP A 27 3.34 17.04 -15.87
N HIS A 28 4.33 16.49 -15.16
CA HIS A 28 4.76 16.93 -13.82
C HIS A 28 3.72 16.75 -12.70
N GLU A 29 2.54 16.23 -12.99
CA GLU A 29 1.48 16.04 -12.00
C GLU A 29 1.76 14.80 -11.12
N LYS A 30 1.40 14.90 -9.85
CA LYS A 30 1.51 13.83 -8.86
C LYS A 30 0.11 13.40 -8.48
N ALA A 31 -0.31 12.23 -8.93
CA ALA A 31 -1.63 11.68 -8.64
C ALA A 31 -1.54 10.50 -7.68
N ALA A 32 -2.49 10.39 -6.76
CA ALA A 32 -2.66 9.16 -5.98
C ALA A 32 -3.95 8.44 -6.38
N ILE A 33 -3.88 7.12 -6.43
CA ILE A 33 -5.05 6.26 -6.54
C ILE A 33 -5.37 5.72 -5.15
N VAL A 34 -6.55 6.05 -4.63
CA VAL A 34 -7.01 5.64 -3.30
C VAL A 34 -8.29 4.83 -3.41
N GLY A 35 -8.60 4.04 -2.38
CA GLY A 35 -9.79 3.19 -2.32
C GLY A 35 -9.60 2.04 -1.35
N ASN A 36 -10.66 1.32 -1.05
CA ASN A 36 -10.62 0.16 -0.16
C ASN A 36 -9.73 -0.97 -0.72
N ASN A 37 -9.36 -1.93 0.12
CA ASN A 37 -8.68 -3.13 -0.34
C ASN A 37 -9.62 -3.91 -1.27
N GLY A 38 -9.08 -4.38 -2.40
CA GLY A 38 -9.88 -5.04 -3.43
C GLY A 38 -10.61 -4.09 -4.41
N ALA A 39 -10.58 -2.76 -4.21
CA ALA A 39 -11.26 -1.80 -5.09
C ALA A 39 -10.68 -1.70 -6.52
N GLY A 40 -9.62 -2.43 -6.86
CA GLY A 40 -9.04 -2.42 -8.20
C GLY A 40 -7.85 -1.47 -8.40
N LYS A 41 -7.24 -0.94 -7.32
CA LYS A 41 -6.08 -0.02 -7.41
C LYS A 41 -4.90 -0.62 -8.20
N SER A 42 -4.43 -1.80 -7.81
CA SER A 42 -3.34 -2.49 -8.54
C SER A 42 -3.80 -3.00 -9.91
N THR A 43 -5.08 -3.30 -10.10
CA THR A 43 -5.65 -3.70 -11.39
C THR A 43 -5.52 -2.57 -12.42
N ILE A 44 -5.85 -1.34 -12.04
CA ILE A 44 -5.74 -0.19 -12.96
C ILE A 44 -4.27 0.12 -13.30
N LEU A 45 -3.34 -0.04 -12.33
CA LEU A 45 -1.90 0.10 -12.63
C LEU A 45 -1.42 -0.95 -13.65
N LYS A 46 -1.84 -2.21 -13.50
CA LYS A 46 -1.51 -3.29 -14.45
C LYS A 46 -2.12 -3.05 -15.84
N ILE A 47 -3.32 -2.47 -15.90
CA ILE A 47 -3.96 -2.08 -17.18
C ILE A 47 -3.15 -0.95 -17.82
N ILE A 48 -2.70 0.05 -17.08
CA ILE A 48 -1.84 1.14 -17.59
C ILE A 48 -0.52 0.58 -18.15
N MET A 49 0.05 -0.44 -17.49
CA MET A 49 1.28 -1.12 -17.94
C MET A 49 1.05 -2.11 -19.11
N ASN A 50 -0.19 -2.28 -19.54
CA ASN A 50 -0.58 -3.31 -20.53
C ASN A 50 -0.21 -4.75 -20.12
N GLU A 51 -0.06 -4.98 -18.81
CA GLU A 51 0.10 -6.32 -18.23
C GLU A 51 -1.25 -7.06 -18.11
N LEU A 52 -2.33 -6.30 -18.09
CA LEU A 52 -3.70 -6.79 -18.03
C LEU A 52 -4.55 -6.02 -19.02
N SER A 53 -5.33 -6.76 -19.83
CA SER A 53 -6.30 -6.14 -20.74
C SER A 53 -7.53 -5.64 -20.00
N SER A 54 -8.00 -4.42 -20.32
CA SER A 54 -9.33 -3.95 -19.95
C SER A 54 -10.40 -4.72 -20.75
N ASP A 55 -11.62 -4.82 -20.22
CA ASP A 55 -12.76 -5.39 -20.95
C ASP A 55 -13.40 -4.34 -21.84
N SER A 56 -13.33 -3.05 -21.46
CA SER A 56 -13.68 -1.91 -22.30
C SER A 56 -12.80 -0.70 -21.93
N GLY A 57 -12.81 0.30 -22.82
CA GLY A 57 -12.06 1.54 -22.66
C GLY A 57 -10.59 1.42 -23.09
N ASP A 58 -9.91 2.56 -23.11
CA ASP A 58 -8.55 2.70 -23.63
C ASP A 58 -7.64 3.46 -22.67
N VAL A 59 -6.37 3.04 -22.63
CA VAL A 59 -5.28 3.77 -21.97
C VAL A 59 -4.47 4.48 -23.06
N ILE A 60 -4.31 5.78 -22.93
CA ILE A 60 -3.52 6.59 -23.84
C ILE A 60 -2.32 7.17 -23.09
N ILE A 61 -1.13 6.80 -23.52
CA ILE A 61 0.14 7.37 -23.06
C ILE A 61 0.68 8.29 -24.12
N GLY A 62 1.25 9.44 -23.72
CA GLY A 62 1.83 10.40 -24.63
C GLY A 62 2.87 9.75 -25.54
N LYS A 63 2.93 10.19 -26.81
CA LYS A 63 3.89 9.66 -27.79
C LYS A 63 5.32 9.85 -27.28
N ASP A 64 6.15 8.84 -27.48
CA ASP A 64 7.57 8.78 -27.07
C ASP A 64 7.80 8.96 -25.56
N LYS A 65 6.80 8.68 -24.73
CA LYS A 65 6.88 8.73 -23.26
C LYS A 65 7.17 7.37 -22.66
N SER A 66 8.15 7.34 -21.78
CA SER A 66 8.56 6.14 -21.03
C SER A 66 7.75 6.00 -19.76
N VAL A 67 7.36 4.75 -19.43
CA VAL A 67 6.65 4.40 -18.20
C VAL A 67 7.50 3.43 -17.39
N GLY A 68 7.66 3.70 -16.12
CA GLY A 68 8.29 2.79 -15.18
C GLY A 68 7.32 2.39 -14.08
N TYR A 69 7.34 1.12 -13.70
CA TYR A 69 6.41 0.56 -12.73
C TYR A 69 7.14 -0.18 -11.61
N LEU A 70 6.77 0.12 -10.38
CA LEU A 70 7.14 -0.66 -9.21
C LEU A 70 5.93 -1.47 -8.74
N ALA A 71 5.95 -2.78 -9.00
CA ALA A 71 4.95 -3.71 -8.46
C ALA A 71 5.22 -4.01 -6.98
N GLN A 72 4.18 -4.38 -6.25
CA GLN A 72 4.25 -4.75 -4.83
C GLN A 72 5.25 -5.91 -4.56
N TYR A 73 5.37 -6.84 -5.51
CA TYR A 73 6.34 -7.94 -5.45
C TYR A 73 7.21 -7.92 -6.71
N GLN A 74 8.52 -7.92 -6.51
CA GLN A 74 9.50 -7.96 -7.59
C GLN A 74 10.38 -9.21 -7.46
N ASN A 75 10.42 -10.03 -8.52
CA ASN A 75 11.33 -11.16 -8.62
C ASN A 75 12.63 -10.69 -9.28
N LEU A 76 13.55 -10.18 -8.47
CA LEU A 76 14.94 -9.97 -8.89
C LEU A 76 15.74 -11.20 -8.51
N ASP A 77 16.05 -12.03 -9.49
CA ASP A 77 16.89 -13.23 -9.32
C ASP A 77 18.12 -13.12 -10.23
N THR A 78 19.09 -12.30 -9.79
CA THR A 78 20.38 -12.15 -10.45
C THR A 78 21.51 -12.44 -9.45
N ASP A 79 22.64 -12.92 -9.96
CA ASP A 79 23.86 -13.12 -9.15
C ASP A 79 24.67 -11.85 -8.95
N ASN A 80 24.22 -10.74 -9.50
CA ASN A 80 24.87 -9.43 -9.39
C ASN A 80 24.84 -8.94 -7.94
N SER A 81 25.79 -8.08 -7.59
CA SER A 81 25.72 -7.28 -6.37
C SER A 81 24.62 -6.20 -6.50
N ILE A 82 24.17 -5.67 -5.37
CA ILE A 82 23.20 -4.56 -5.33
C ILE A 82 23.68 -3.40 -6.21
N TYR A 83 24.95 -3.03 -6.07
CA TYR A 83 25.55 -1.92 -6.79
C TYR A 83 25.57 -2.17 -8.30
N GLU A 84 26.05 -3.33 -8.74
CA GLU A 84 26.12 -3.71 -10.15
C GLU A 84 24.74 -3.74 -10.78
N GLU A 85 23.75 -4.29 -10.08
CA GLU A 85 22.38 -4.38 -10.58
C GLU A 85 21.73 -3.00 -10.77
N VAL A 86 21.94 -2.08 -9.83
CA VAL A 86 21.43 -0.72 -9.95
C VAL A 86 22.20 0.08 -11.00
N LEU A 87 23.53 -0.13 -11.08
CA LEU A 87 24.40 0.51 -12.05
C LEU A 87 24.08 0.07 -13.49
N SER A 88 23.61 -1.16 -13.70
CA SER A 88 23.25 -1.70 -15.02
C SER A 88 22.22 -0.85 -15.76
N VAL A 89 21.39 -0.09 -15.05
CA VAL A 89 20.42 0.86 -15.63
C VAL A 89 21.12 1.96 -16.46
N LYS A 90 22.37 2.29 -16.11
CA LYS A 90 23.19 3.31 -16.80
C LYS A 90 24.20 2.69 -17.77
N GLN A 91 23.96 1.45 -18.23
CA GLN A 91 24.90 0.74 -19.11
C GLN A 91 25.29 1.56 -20.36
N ASN A 92 24.34 2.30 -20.93
CA ASN A 92 24.62 3.19 -22.07
C ASN A 92 25.66 4.26 -21.73
N ILE A 93 25.62 4.84 -20.52
CA ILE A 93 26.59 5.86 -20.08
C ILE A 93 27.96 5.21 -19.81
N ILE A 94 27.96 4.01 -19.22
CA ILE A 94 29.20 3.23 -18.98
C ILE A 94 29.86 2.89 -20.31
N ASP A 95 29.09 2.46 -21.30
CA ASP A 95 29.62 2.14 -22.63
C ASP A 95 30.19 3.38 -23.34
N MET A 96 29.54 4.55 -23.15
CA MET A 96 30.10 5.83 -23.63
C MET A 96 31.40 6.20 -22.92
N GLU A 97 31.49 6.04 -21.59
CA GLU A 97 32.72 6.30 -20.81
C GLU A 97 33.85 5.39 -21.30
N ASN A 98 33.57 4.12 -21.51
CA ASN A 98 34.58 3.16 -22.01
C ASN A 98 35.05 3.53 -23.42
N LYS A 99 34.16 3.90 -24.33
CA LYS A 99 34.55 4.36 -25.68
C LYS A 99 35.33 5.67 -25.66
N LEU A 100 35.01 6.60 -24.78
CA LEU A 100 35.78 7.84 -24.62
C LEU A 100 37.23 7.51 -24.21
N ARG A 101 37.42 6.61 -23.23
CA ARG A 101 38.74 6.15 -22.81
C ARG A 101 39.50 5.41 -23.92
N GLU A 102 38.77 4.62 -24.73
CA GLU A 102 39.38 3.97 -25.91
C GLU A 102 39.86 5.01 -26.91
N TYR A 103 39.08 6.02 -27.26
CA TYR A 103 39.50 7.11 -28.13
C TYR A 103 40.66 7.90 -27.55
N GLU A 104 40.71 8.18 -26.27
CA GLU A 104 41.82 8.81 -25.58
C GLU A 104 43.12 7.99 -25.74
N SER A 105 43.03 6.66 -25.57
CA SER A 105 44.18 5.76 -25.73
C SER A 105 44.65 5.68 -27.17
N LEU A 106 43.74 5.69 -28.17
CA LEU A 106 44.09 5.69 -29.59
C LEU A 106 44.77 7.02 -30.01
N MET A 107 44.25 8.13 -29.51
CA MET A 107 44.89 9.46 -29.76
C MET A 107 46.31 9.57 -29.15
N ALA A 108 46.50 8.98 -27.95
CA ALA A 108 47.80 8.97 -27.27
C ALA A 108 48.87 8.07 -27.96
N ASN A 109 48.42 6.98 -28.57
CA ASN A 109 49.32 5.99 -29.20
C ASN A 109 49.66 6.31 -30.67
N GLY A 110 49.03 7.37 -31.27
CA GLY A 110 49.19 7.74 -32.68
C GLY A 110 48.42 6.80 -33.60
N CYS A 111 47.45 7.31 -34.32
CA CYS A 111 46.62 6.55 -35.24
C CYS A 111 46.54 7.22 -36.61
N ASP A 112 46.41 6.44 -37.68
CA ASP A 112 46.38 6.90 -39.06
C ASP A 112 45.16 7.80 -39.37
N ASN A 113 44.07 7.67 -38.55
CA ASN A 113 42.82 8.44 -38.74
C ASN A 113 42.57 9.40 -37.54
N TYR A 114 43.59 10.17 -37.16
CA TYR A 114 43.54 11.04 -35.99
C TYR A 114 42.36 12.05 -36.02
N ASP A 115 42.13 12.71 -37.12
CA ASP A 115 41.07 13.73 -37.24
C ASP A 115 39.67 13.14 -37.13
N ASP A 116 39.44 11.94 -37.65
CA ASP A 116 38.15 11.23 -37.53
C ASP A 116 37.90 10.79 -36.09
N ILE A 117 38.93 10.33 -35.38
CA ILE A 117 38.85 9.93 -33.97
C ILE A 117 38.59 11.13 -33.09
N VAL A 118 39.23 12.31 -33.33
CA VAL A 118 38.98 13.54 -32.59
C VAL A 118 37.53 14.01 -32.76
N ASN A 119 37.00 13.94 -33.99
CA ASN A 119 35.63 14.31 -34.27
C ASN A 119 34.63 13.39 -33.55
N SER A 120 34.89 12.08 -33.57
CA SER A 120 34.09 11.05 -32.90
C SER A 120 34.12 11.21 -31.36
N TYR A 121 35.31 11.47 -30.82
CA TYR A 121 35.49 11.76 -29.40
C TYR A 121 34.71 13.01 -28.98
N THR A 122 34.83 14.08 -29.72
CA THR A 122 34.16 15.37 -29.41
C THR A 122 32.64 15.21 -29.39
N ASN A 123 32.08 14.50 -30.38
CA ASN A 123 30.64 14.25 -30.47
C ASN A 123 30.17 13.35 -29.31
N LEU A 124 30.89 12.28 -29.02
CA LEU A 124 30.55 11.35 -27.93
C LEU A 124 30.71 12.02 -26.56
N HIS A 125 31.77 12.84 -26.39
CA HIS A 125 31.98 13.58 -25.15
C HIS A 125 30.85 14.56 -24.89
N HIS A 126 30.41 15.29 -25.92
CA HIS A 126 29.26 16.22 -25.82
C HIS A 126 27.98 15.46 -25.44
N GLN A 127 27.72 14.27 -26.03
CA GLN A 127 26.57 13.43 -25.64
C GLN A 127 26.68 12.94 -24.20
N PHE A 128 27.87 12.53 -23.77
CA PHE A 128 28.14 12.11 -22.40
C PHE A 128 27.90 13.22 -21.37
N GLU A 129 28.31 14.46 -21.70
CA GLU A 129 28.01 15.63 -20.86
C GLU A 129 26.51 15.94 -20.79
N LEU A 130 25.80 15.92 -21.91
CA LEU A 130 24.35 16.14 -21.97
C LEU A 130 23.57 15.13 -21.11
N LEU A 131 24.07 13.88 -21.01
CA LEU A 131 23.49 12.84 -20.18
C LEU A 131 23.97 12.85 -18.72
N ASN A 132 24.69 13.91 -18.29
CA ASN A 132 25.30 13.99 -16.96
C ASN A 132 26.24 12.81 -16.65
N GLY A 133 27.01 12.38 -17.64
CA GLY A 133 27.85 11.20 -17.57
C GLY A 133 28.85 11.17 -16.42
N TYR A 134 29.29 12.34 -15.91
CA TYR A 134 30.20 12.39 -14.75
C TYR A 134 29.52 12.14 -13.41
N ALA A 135 28.19 12.27 -13.32
CA ALA A 135 27.46 12.22 -12.06
C ALA A 135 26.79 10.88 -11.77
N TYR A 136 26.74 9.93 -12.75
CA TYR A 136 25.92 8.73 -12.63
C TYR A 136 26.29 7.83 -11.43
N LYS A 137 27.61 7.72 -11.09
CA LYS A 137 28.06 6.93 -9.94
C LYS A 137 27.58 7.54 -8.63
N SER A 138 27.72 8.87 -8.50
CA SER A 138 27.22 9.60 -7.32
C SER A 138 25.70 9.55 -7.20
N GLU A 139 24.99 9.52 -8.33
CA GLU A 139 23.54 9.36 -8.36
C GLU A 139 23.11 7.97 -7.86
N VAL A 140 23.81 6.91 -8.29
CA VAL A 140 23.59 5.54 -7.80
C VAL A 140 23.85 5.45 -6.30
N ASP A 141 25.01 5.94 -5.84
CA ASP A 141 25.38 5.95 -4.42
C ASP A 141 24.35 6.71 -3.57
N GLY A 142 23.97 7.91 -4.01
CA GLY A 142 23.01 8.76 -3.32
C GLY A 142 21.62 8.12 -3.23
N THR A 143 21.16 7.44 -4.28
CA THR A 143 19.85 6.77 -4.30
C THR A 143 19.86 5.53 -3.40
N LEU A 144 20.91 4.72 -3.44
CA LEU A 144 21.06 3.55 -2.57
C LEU A 144 21.08 3.96 -1.09
N ARG A 145 21.89 4.95 -0.71
CA ARG A 145 21.92 5.47 0.67
C ARG A 145 20.59 6.09 1.09
N GLY A 146 19.97 6.83 0.19
CA GLY A 146 18.65 7.44 0.42
C GLY A 146 17.55 6.42 0.72
N LEU A 147 17.63 5.22 0.13
CA LEU A 147 16.71 4.12 0.38
C LEU A 147 17.21 3.13 1.47
N GLY A 148 18.18 3.57 2.30
CA GLY A 148 18.58 2.88 3.52
C GLY A 148 19.53 1.70 3.30
N PHE A 149 20.33 1.70 2.22
CA PHE A 149 21.44 0.78 2.08
C PHE A 149 22.75 1.41 2.61
N GLU A 150 23.47 0.68 3.43
CA GLU A 150 24.81 1.06 3.87
C GLU A 150 25.86 0.68 2.82
N ASP A 151 27.02 1.33 2.83
CA ASP A 151 28.11 1.03 1.90
C ASP A 151 28.56 -0.43 1.99
N SER A 152 28.44 -1.04 3.17
CA SER A 152 28.70 -2.47 3.41
C SER A 152 27.73 -3.41 2.69
N ASP A 153 26.55 -2.91 2.31
CA ASP A 153 25.52 -3.69 1.62
C ASP A 153 25.73 -3.73 0.11
N PHE A 154 26.42 -2.75 -0.46
CA PHE A 154 26.56 -2.58 -1.91
C PHE A 154 27.09 -3.81 -2.65
N ASN A 155 27.98 -4.57 -1.99
CA ASN A 155 28.58 -5.79 -2.54
C ASN A 155 27.77 -7.07 -2.24
N LYS A 156 26.63 -6.98 -1.55
CA LYS A 156 25.80 -8.14 -1.27
C LYS A 156 25.11 -8.61 -2.54
N LYS A 157 25.06 -9.92 -2.75
CA LYS A 157 24.33 -10.52 -3.88
C LYS A 157 22.82 -10.38 -3.69
N ILE A 158 22.11 -10.07 -4.77
CA ILE A 158 20.66 -9.93 -4.79
C ILE A 158 19.94 -11.22 -4.37
N SER A 159 20.47 -12.38 -4.74
CA SER A 159 19.94 -13.68 -4.35
C SER A 159 19.86 -13.88 -2.82
N THR A 160 20.70 -13.19 -2.05
CA THR A 160 20.75 -13.29 -0.57
C THR A 160 19.83 -12.29 0.15
N LEU A 161 19.16 -11.42 -0.60
CA LEU A 161 18.33 -10.35 -0.04
C LEU A 161 16.93 -10.84 0.35
N SER A 162 16.38 -10.25 1.40
CA SER A 162 14.96 -10.40 1.73
C SER A 162 14.07 -9.80 0.65
N GLY A 163 12.79 -10.22 0.58
CA GLY A 163 11.82 -9.67 -0.37
C GLY A 163 11.71 -8.14 -0.30
N GLY A 164 11.66 -7.57 0.91
CA GLY A 164 11.62 -6.12 1.10
C GLY A 164 12.90 -5.41 0.64
N GLN A 165 14.06 -6.03 0.76
CA GLN A 165 15.32 -5.49 0.23
C GLN A 165 15.34 -5.55 -1.30
N LYS A 166 14.87 -6.64 -1.92
CA LYS A 166 14.71 -6.75 -3.37
C LYS A 166 13.79 -5.66 -3.92
N THR A 167 12.66 -5.38 -3.25
CA THR A 167 11.74 -4.29 -3.62
C THR A 167 12.43 -2.92 -3.53
N ARG A 168 13.26 -2.67 -2.51
CA ARG A 168 14.06 -1.44 -2.41
C ARG A 168 15.08 -1.28 -3.53
N VAL A 169 15.76 -2.36 -3.93
CA VAL A 169 16.67 -2.35 -5.09
C VAL A 169 15.91 -2.04 -6.38
N ALA A 170 14.74 -2.65 -6.59
CA ALA A 170 13.89 -2.36 -7.74
C ALA A 170 13.45 -0.89 -7.77
N LEU A 171 13.08 -0.32 -6.61
CA LEU A 171 12.76 1.10 -6.49
C LEU A 171 13.99 1.97 -6.84
N CYS A 172 15.21 1.64 -6.36
CA CYS A 172 16.43 2.33 -6.77
C CYS A 172 16.60 2.34 -8.30
N LYS A 173 16.46 1.18 -8.94
CA LYS A 173 16.55 1.05 -10.40
C LYS A 173 15.57 1.96 -11.12
N LEU A 174 14.31 1.93 -10.70
CA LEU A 174 13.25 2.75 -11.26
C LEU A 174 13.54 4.25 -11.14
N LEU A 175 13.96 4.72 -9.97
CA LEU A 175 14.26 6.12 -9.73
C LEU A 175 15.46 6.61 -10.55
N ILE A 176 16.51 5.78 -10.71
CA ILE A 176 17.69 6.09 -11.52
C ILE A 176 17.39 6.08 -13.01
N GLN A 177 16.45 5.24 -13.46
CA GLN A 177 16.00 5.19 -14.86
C GLN A 177 15.34 6.50 -15.30
N LYS A 178 14.68 7.22 -14.37
CA LYS A 178 13.98 8.48 -14.58
C LYS A 178 12.98 8.45 -15.76
N PRO A 179 12.01 7.53 -15.76
CA PRO A 179 11.00 7.50 -16.82
C PRO A 179 10.10 8.74 -16.77
N ASP A 180 9.43 9.07 -17.87
CA ASP A 180 8.49 10.22 -17.91
C ASP A 180 7.30 10.06 -16.99
N ILE A 181 6.87 8.81 -16.76
CA ILE A 181 5.77 8.44 -15.83
C ILE A 181 6.28 7.37 -14.87
N ILE A 182 6.16 7.60 -13.58
CA ILE A 182 6.42 6.60 -12.53
C ILE A 182 5.09 6.11 -11.96
N LEU A 183 4.89 4.79 -11.96
CA LEU A 183 3.78 4.11 -11.29
C LEU A 183 4.33 3.38 -10.07
N LEU A 184 3.81 3.69 -8.87
CA LEU A 184 4.26 3.11 -7.61
C LEU A 184 3.09 2.41 -6.91
N ASP A 185 3.23 1.12 -6.66
CA ASP A 185 2.27 0.33 -5.87
C ASP A 185 2.87 0.05 -4.47
N GLU A 186 2.33 0.74 -3.45
CA GLU A 186 2.75 0.66 -2.03
C GLU A 186 4.27 0.88 -1.82
N PRO A 187 4.86 1.99 -2.31
CA PRO A 187 6.31 2.19 -2.27
C PRO A 187 6.88 2.40 -0.86
N THR A 188 6.05 2.74 0.11
CA THR A 188 6.45 2.95 1.51
C THR A 188 6.61 1.65 2.30
N ASN A 189 6.08 0.54 1.77
CA ASN A 189 6.24 -0.76 2.41
C ASN A 189 7.72 -1.13 2.46
N HIS A 190 8.16 -1.64 3.59
CA HIS A 190 9.55 -2.05 3.86
C HIS A 190 10.59 -0.90 3.93
N LEU A 191 10.17 0.38 3.87
CA LEU A 191 11.03 1.53 4.11
C LEU A 191 11.00 1.94 5.58
N ASP A 192 12.13 2.45 6.08
CA ASP A 192 12.19 3.13 7.36
C ASP A 192 11.82 4.62 7.21
N LEU A 193 11.67 5.32 8.32
CA LEU A 193 11.24 6.72 8.34
C LEU A 193 12.20 7.66 7.58
N ASN A 194 13.50 7.38 7.60
CA ASN A 194 14.49 8.20 6.91
C ASN A 194 14.40 7.99 5.40
N SER A 195 14.27 6.75 4.96
CA SER A 195 14.06 6.39 3.54
C SER A 195 12.73 6.95 3.01
N ILE A 196 11.66 6.94 3.80
CA ILE A 196 10.37 7.54 3.42
C ILE A 196 10.55 9.06 3.21
N LYS A 197 11.18 9.79 4.14
CA LYS A 197 11.44 11.22 4.00
C LYS A 197 12.30 11.56 2.78
N TRP A 198 13.30 10.72 2.50
CA TRP A 198 14.12 10.89 1.31
C TRP A 198 13.28 10.69 0.04
N LEU A 199 12.44 9.63 -0.01
CA LEU A 199 11.56 9.35 -1.14
C LEU A 199 10.51 10.46 -1.34
N GLU A 200 9.93 11.00 -0.26
CA GLU A 200 9.05 12.19 -0.31
C GLU A 200 9.74 13.35 -1.02
N THR A 201 10.97 13.67 -0.60
CA THR A 201 11.74 14.77 -1.18
C THR A 201 12.07 14.51 -2.65
N TYR A 202 12.47 13.27 -2.99
CA TYR A 202 12.79 12.87 -4.35
C TYR A 202 11.57 13.01 -5.28
N LEU A 203 10.43 12.41 -4.89
CA LEU A 203 9.21 12.41 -5.71
C LEU A 203 8.58 13.81 -5.84
N SER A 204 8.66 14.64 -4.80
CA SER A 204 8.19 16.03 -4.86
C SER A 204 8.98 16.85 -5.89
N ASN A 205 10.28 16.61 -6.02
CA ASN A 205 11.16 17.29 -6.97
C ASN A 205 11.26 16.58 -8.34
N TYR A 206 10.57 15.47 -8.51
CA TYR A 206 10.64 14.70 -9.75
C TYR A 206 9.99 15.44 -10.92
N ASN A 207 10.71 15.58 -12.04
CA ASN A 207 10.21 16.31 -13.20
C ASN A 207 9.17 15.55 -14.04
N GLY A 208 9.06 14.23 -13.92
CA GLY A 208 8.03 13.42 -14.58
C GLY A 208 6.70 13.41 -13.83
N ALA A 209 5.71 12.77 -14.41
CA ALA A 209 4.45 12.47 -13.75
C ALA A 209 4.63 11.28 -12.78
N VAL A 210 3.89 11.27 -11.68
CA VAL A 210 3.92 10.17 -10.71
C VAL A 210 2.49 9.75 -10.39
N VAL A 211 2.22 8.45 -10.43
CA VAL A 211 0.97 7.86 -9.99
C VAL A 211 1.28 6.89 -8.84
N ILE A 212 0.70 7.12 -7.68
CA ILE A 212 1.01 6.41 -6.45
C ILE A 212 -0.24 5.72 -5.92
N VAL A 213 -0.14 4.43 -5.62
CA VAL A 213 -1.05 3.72 -4.73
C VAL A 213 -0.36 3.59 -3.39
N ALA A 214 -0.92 4.15 -2.32
CA ALA A 214 -0.39 4.00 -0.98
C ALA A 214 -1.51 4.15 0.08
N HIS A 215 -1.29 3.51 1.23
CA HIS A 215 -2.15 3.64 2.41
C HIS A 215 -1.68 4.72 3.38
N ASP A 216 -0.44 5.18 3.26
CA ASP A 216 0.13 6.23 4.10
C ASP A 216 -0.40 7.61 3.69
N ARG A 217 -1.37 8.11 4.46
CA ARG A 217 -2.03 9.39 4.23
C ARG A 217 -1.07 10.57 4.34
N TYR A 218 -0.10 10.50 5.26
CA TYR A 218 0.89 11.55 5.46
C TYR A 218 1.84 11.65 4.26
N PHE A 219 2.32 10.51 3.76
CA PHE A 219 3.13 10.42 2.56
C PHE A 219 2.39 11.01 1.34
N LEU A 220 1.14 10.61 1.13
CA LEU A 220 0.33 11.15 0.03
C LEU A 220 0.10 12.66 0.17
N ASP A 221 -0.20 13.15 1.37
CA ASP A 221 -0.48 14.58 1.61
C ASP A 221 0.68 15.49 1.24
N LYS A 222 1.92 15.00 1.35
CA LYS A 222 3.14 15.74 1.02
C LYS A 222 3.45 15.82 -0.46
N ILE A 223 3.07 14.81 -1.24
CA ILE A 223 3.53 14.63 -2.61
C ILE A 223 2.44 14.97 -3.61
N VAL A 224 1.19 14.52 -3.37
CA VAL A 224 0.18 14.50 -4.41
C VAL A 224 -0.56 15.83 -4.56
N THR A 225 -0.93 16.11 -5.81
CA THR A 225 -1.72 17.28 -6.20
C THR A 225 -3.09 16.88 -6.77
N LYS A 226 -3.31 15.58 -6.97
CA LYS A 226 -4.56 15.01 -7.47
C LYS A 226 -4.83 13.67 -6.81
N ILE A 227 -6.08 13.40 -6.46
CA ILE A 227 -6.55 12.12 -5.94
C ILE A 227 -7.55 11.51 -6.93
N VAL A 228 -7.34 10.26 -7.28
CA VAL A 228 -8.28 9.41 -8.01
C VAL A 228 -8.81 8.37 -7.03
N GLU A 229 -10.03 8.52 -6.60
CA GLU A 229 -10.67 7.58 -5.68
C GLU A 229 -11.43 6.52 -6.46
N ILE A 230 -11.20 5.24 -6.14
CA ILE A 230 -11.98 4.12 -6.63
C ILE A 230 -12.94 3.69 -5.51
N GLU A 231 -14.23 3.95 -5.72
CA GLU A 231 -15.30 3.62 -4.79
C GLU A 231 -16.48 3.01 -5.55
N ASN A 232 -16.99 1.87 -5.08
CA ASN A 232 -18.11 1.17 -5.73
C ASN A 232 -17.90 0.96 -7.23
N THR A 233 -16.71 0.47 -7.61
CA THR A 233 -16.28 0.21 -8.99
C THR A 233 -16.03 1.45 -9.86
N HIS A 234 -16.44 2.63 -9.44
CA HIS A 234 -16.31 3.90 -10.19
C HIS A 234 -15.12 4.72 -9.71
N CYS A 235 -14.61 5.58 -10.61
CA CYS A 235 -13.52 6.51 -10.31
C CYS A 235 -14.04 7.93 -10.10
N HIS A 236 -13.65 8.55 -9.00
CA HIS A 236 -13.91 9.97 -8.71
C HIS A 236 -12.59 10.73 -8.60
N VAL A 237 -12.49 11.86 -9.29
CA VAL A 237 -11.28 12.67 -9.33
C VAL A 237 -11.44 13.91 -8.46
N TYR A 238 -10.42 14.17 -7.63
CA TYR A 238 -10.35 15.33 -6.75
C TYR A 238 -9.02 16.05 -6.96
N ASP A 239 -9.07 17.35 -7.21
CA ASP A 239 -7.88 18.19 -7.24
C ASP A 239 -7.50 18.59 -5.81
N GLY A 240 -6.20 18.53 -5.52
CA GLY A 240 -5.63 18.85 -4.23
C GLY A 240 -4.87 17.69 -3.59
N ASN A 241 -4.35 17.92 -2.38
CA ASN A 241 -3.67 16.91 -1.58
C ASN A 241 -4.66 16.01 -0.83
N TYR A 242 -4.14 15.05 -0.08
CA TYR A 242 -4.98 14.09 0.65
C TYR A 242 -5.88 14.76 1.70
N SER A 243 -5.40 15.78 2.41
CA SER A 243 -6.18 16.53 3.41
C SER A 243 -7.36 17.26 2.77
N ALA A 244 -7.15 17.92 1.63
CA ALA A 244 -8.22 18.61 0.89
C ALA A 244 -9.28 17.61 0.39
N TYR A 245 -8.85 16.48 -0.16
CA TYR A 245 -9.73 15.38 -0.54
C TYR A 245 -10.57 14.88 0.63
N ALA A 246 -9.96 14.62 1.81
CA ALA A 246 -10.65 14.09 2.98
C ALA A 246 -11.77 15.03 3.46
N VAL A 247 -11.51 16.35 3.45
CA VAL A 247 -12.53 17.37 3.79
C VAL A 247 -13.68 17.33 2.78
N LYS A 248 -13.35 17.41 1.48
CA LYS A 248 -14.35 17.42 0.41
C LYS A 248 -15.19 16.14 0.37
N LYS A 249 -14.56 14.97 0.57
CA LYS A 249 -15.29 13.70 0.66
C LYS A 249 -16.28 13.70 1.83
N LYS A 250 -15.85 14.19 3.00
CA LYS A 250 -16.73 14.30 4.18
C LYS A 250 -17.92 15.20 3.90
N GLU A 251 -17.71 16.36 3.29
CA GLU A 251 -18.81 17.29 2.92
C GLU A 251 -19.80 16.66 1.94
N LEU A 252 -19.30 15.99 0.88
CA LEU A 252 -20.13 15.30 -0.09
C LEU A 252 -20.94 14.17 0.55
N ARG A 253 -20.33 13.40 1.45
CA ARG A 253 -21.02 12.35 2.19
C ARG A 253 -22.12 12.91 3.10
N GLU A 254 -21.82 13.95 3.88
CA GLU A 254 -22.85 14.59 4.72
C GLU A 254 -24.02 15.14 3.89
N ALA A 255 -23.73 15.67 2.70
CA ALA A 255 -24.77 16.12 1.78
C ALA A 255 -25.60 14.94 1.25
N ALA A 256 -24.96 13.84 0.86
CA ALA A 256 -25.64 12.63 0.39
C ALA A 256 -26.54 12.02 1.49
N ILE A 257 -26.05 11.93 2.74
CA ILE A 257 -26.85 11.46 3.88
C ILE A 257 -28.08 12.37 4.11
N LYS A 258 -27.92 13.68 4.06
CA LYS A 258 -29.05 14.62 4.20
C LYS A 258 -30.10 14.44 3.10
N LEU A 259 -29.65 14.23 1.84
CA LEU A 259 -30.55 13.97 0.72
C LEU A 259 -31.29 12.64 0.89
N TYR A 260 -30.59 11.58 1.29
CA TYR A 260 -31.19 10.28 1.58
C TYR A 260 -32.25 10.36 2.68
N ILE A 261 -31.93 10.98 3.82
CA ILE A 261 -32.86 11.13 4.94
C ILE A 261 -34.11 11.93 4.49
N LYS A 262 -33.93 13.01 3.71
CA LYS A 262 -35.02 13.79 3.17
C LYS A 262 -35.92 12.98 2.22
N GLN A 263 -35.32 12.19 1.35
CA GLN A 263 -36.05 11.33 0.42
C GLN A 263 -36.82 10.23 1.17
N GLN A 264 -36.21 9.57 2.17
CA GLN A 264 -36.87 8.56 3.00
C GLN A 264 -38.05 9.13 3.77
N ALA A 265 -37.92 10.33 4.31
CA ALA A 265 -39.01 11.02 4.97
C ALA A 265 -40.16 11.32 4.00
N GLU A 266 -39.87 11.75 2.77
CA GLU A 266 -40.89 12.00 1.73
C GLU A 266 -41.57 10.70 1.28
N ILE A 267 -40.79 9.61 1.04
CA ILE A 267 -41.35 8.29 0.70
C ILE A 267 -42.32 7.83 1.78
N LYS A 268 -41.90 7.87 3.04
CA LYS A 268 -42.74 7.49 4.19
C LYS A 268 -44.01 8.34 4.27
N HIS A 269 -43.89 9.65 4.07
CA HIS A 269 -45.08 10.56 4.06
C HIS A 269 -46.04 10.19 2.93
N GLN A 270 -45.55 9.92 1.73
CA GLN A 270 -46.38 9.52 0.59
C GLN A 270 -47.07 8.17 0.85
N GLU A 271 -46.40 7.20 1.45
CA GLU A 271 -46.96 5.91 1.85
C GLU A 271 -48.09 6.09 2.87
N GLU A 272 -47.90 6.94 3.89
CA GLU A 272 -48.92 7.27 4.88
C GLU A 272 -50.18 7.92 4.23
N VAL A 273 -49.95 8.85 3.29
CA VAL A 273 -51.04 9.48 2.53
C VAL A 273 -51.78 8.47 1.65
N ILE A 274 -51.06 7.56 0.98
CA ILE A 274 -51.66 6.50 0.17
C ILE A 274 -52.47 5.55 1.04
N ALA A 275 -51.94 5.12 2.18
CA ALA A 275 -52.67 4.30 3.15
C ALA A 275 -53.95 4.95 3.64
N LYS A 276 -53.89 6.25 3.96
CA LYS A 276 -55.05 7.05 4.37
C LYS A 276 -56.07 7.17 3.24
N LEU A 277 -55.66 7.40 1.99
CA LEU A 277 -56.57 7.48 0.84
C LEU A 277 -57.25 6.12 0.57
N ARG A 278 -56.54 4.99 0.74
CA ARG A 278 -57.09 3.65 0.60
C ARG A 278 -58.11 3.29 1.71
N SER A 279 -58.00 3.89 2.89
CA SER A 279 -58.98 3.68 3.97
C SER A 279 -60.38 4.25 3.66
N TYR A 280 -60.49 5.20 2.74
CA TYR A 280 -61.74 5.75 2.28
C TYR A 280 -62.38 4.87 1.18
N LYS A 281 -63.58 4.32 1.42
CA LYS A 281 -64.28 3.37 0.51
C LYS A 281 -64.85 3.97 -0.76
N GLN A 282 -64.42 5.17 -1.20
CA GLN A 282 -64.94 5.86 -2.39
C GLN A 282 -63.95 5.73 -3.56
N GLU A 283 -64.45 5.42 -4.75
CA GLU A 283 -63.68 5.22 -5.99
C GLU A 283 -62.74 6.40 -6.33
N LYS A 284 -63.15 7.61 -6.08
CA LYS A 284 -62.35 8.82 -6.30
C LYS A 284 -61.07 8.85 -5.49
N PHE A 285 -61.09 8.34 -4.26
CA PHE A 285 -59.88 8.27 -3.40
C PHE A 285 -58.96 7.12 -3.81
N TYR A 286 -59.51 6.01 -4.30
CA TYR A 286 -58.78 4.91 -4.86
C TYR A 286 -57.96 5.34 -6.08
N LYS A 287 -58.56 6.06 -7.06
CA LYS A 287 -57.83 6.59 -8.24
C LYS A 287 -56.72 7.56 -7.84
N ARG A 288 -56.93 8.37 -6.79
CA ARG A 288 -55.89 9.26 -6.26
C ARG A 288 -54.73 8.49 -5.59
N ALA A 289 -55.02 7.43 -4.86
CA ALA A 289 -54.00 6.56 -4.27
C ALA A 289 -53.17 5.90 -5.34
N GLU A 290 -53.80 5.32 -6.37
CA GLU A 290 -53.14 4.68 -7.50
C GLU A 290 -52.24 5.65 -8.29
N SER A 291 -52.68 6.89 -8.51
CA SER A 291 -51.86 7.93 -9.15
C SER A 291 -50.59 8.26 -8.35
N ARG A 292 -50.69 8.34 -6.99
CA ARG A 292 -49.54 8.60 -6.11
C ARG A 292 -48.58 7.40 -6.05
N GLU A 293 -49.11 6.18 -6.03
CA GLU A 293 -48.29 4.96 -6.12
C GLU A 293 -47.48 4.91 -7.41
N LYS A 294 -48.12 5.24 -8.55
CA LYS A 294 -47.42 5.33 -9.83
C LYS A 294 -46.36 6.44 -9.85
N ALA A 295 -46.57 7.52 -9.11
CA ALA A 295 -45.57 8.57 -8.96
C ALA A 295 -44.40 8.09 -8.07
N LEU A 296 -44.70 7.40 -6.96
CA LEU A 296 -43.72 6.84 -6.05
C LEU A 296 -42.88 5.74 -6.72
N SER A 297 -43.50 4.85 -7.50
CA SER A 297 -42.77 3.76 -8.24
C SER A 297 -41.87 4.27 -9.35
N LYS A 298 -42.00 5.51 -9.80
CA LYS A 298 -41.14 6.17 -10.79
C LYS A 298 -40.01 7.00 -10.15
N MET A 299 -40.03 7.15 -8.82
CA MET A 299 -39.00 7.89 -8.11
C MET A 299 -37.74 7.03 -8.04
N GLU A 300 -36.64 7.56 -8.53
CA GLU A 300 -35.32 6.94 -8.31
C GLU A 300 -34.98 6.98 -6.83
N VAL A 301 -34.86 5.81 -6.23
CA VAL A 301 -34.51 5.68 -4.81
C VAL A 301 -33.00 5.83 -4.66
N ILE A 302 -32.61 6.79 -3.83
CA ILE A 302 -31.19 6.98 -3.49
C ILE A 302 -30.77 5.85 -2.55
N ASP A 303 -29.68 5.17 -2.89
CA ASP A 303 -29.09 4.14 -2.02
C ASP A 303 -28.60 4.74 -0.72
N ASN A 304 -28.64 3.94 0.34
CA ASN A 304 -28.15 4.39 1.64
C ASN A 304 -26.63 4.60 1.61
N PRO A 305 -26.12 5.83 1.74
CA PRO A 305 -24.68 6.10 1.68
C PRO A 305 -23.90 5.52 2.88
N ASP A 306 -24.59 5.08 3.96
CA ASP A 306 -23.94 4.45 5.12
C ASP A 306 -23.77 2.93 4.98
N THR A 307 -24.37 2.28 3.97
CA THR A 307 -24.29 0.81 3.79
C THR A 307 -22.89 0.34 3.43
N TYR A 308 -22.01 1.22 2.96
CA TYR A 308 -20.67 0.90 2.46
C TYR A 308 -19.56 1.06 3.51
N GLU A 309 -19.83 1.57 4.71
CA GLU A 309 -18.88 1.54 5.81
C GLU A 309 -19.13 0.34 6.74
N ASN A 310 -18.75 -0.83 6.27
CA ASN A 310 -18.46 -1.94 7.18
C ASN A 310 -17.12 -1.66 7.89
N ALA A 311 -17.13 -0.72 8.84
CA ALA A 311 -15.96 -0.48 9.66
C ALA A 311 -15.82 -1.58 10.70
N MET A 312 -14.70 -2.27 10.67
CA MET A 312 -14.33 -3.22 11.73
C MET A 312 -14.29 -2.50 13.07
N THR A 313 -15.11 -2.93 14.04
CA THR A 313 -15.10 -2.36 15.39
C THR A 313 -14.25 -3.24 16.30
N LEU A 314 -13.01 -2.84 16.54
CA LEU A 314 -12.11 -3.53 17.46
C LEU A 314 -12.29 -2.98 18.89
N ARG A 315 -12.76 -3.82 19.81
CA ARG A 315 -12.78 -3.55 21.25
C ARG A 315 -11.92 -4.62 21.94
N LEU A 316 -10.75 -4.17 22.42
CA LEU A 316 -9.86 -4.99 23.25
C LEU A 316 -10.12 -4.63 24.71
N GLU A 317 -10.76 -5.53 25.44
CA GLU A 317 -11.00 -5.39 26.88
C GLU A 317 -10.23 -6.50 27.61
N PRO A 318 -9.38 -6.17 28.60
CA PRO A 318 -8.63 -7.18 29.32
C PRO A 318 -9.57 -8.01 30.21
N ASN A 319 -9.41 -9.33 30.18
CA ASN A 319 -10.19 -10.25 31.01
C ASN A 319 -9.86 -10.10 32.52
N CYS A 320 -8.64 -9.71 32.83
CA CYS A 320 -8.21 -9.45 34.21
C CYS A 320 -7.47 -8.11 34.28
N THR A 321 -7.56 -7.47 35.44
CA THR A 321 -6.82 -6.23 35.70
C THR A 321 -5.40 -6.57 36.12
N SER A 322 -4.40 -6.18 35.33
CA SER A 322 -2.99 -6.32 35.68
C SER A 322 -2.58 -5.42 36.86
N GLY A 323 -1.43 -5.73 37.47
CA GLY A 323 -0.75 -4.81 38.36
C GLY A 323 -0.41 -3.48 37.65
N ASN A 324 0.13 -2.51 38.43
CA ASN A 324 0.51 -1.22 37.86
C ASN A 324 1.74 -1.35 36.94
N ASP A 325 2.71 -2.15 37.36
CA ASP A 325 3.91 -2.45 36.56
C ASP A 325 3.59 -3.67 35.70
N VAL A 326 3.62 -3.49 34.36
CA VAL A 326 3.22 -4.50 33.39
C VAL A 326 4.43 -5.23 32.82
N LEU A 327 5.46 -4.49 32.44
CA LEU A 327 6.68 -5.04 31.89
C LEU A 327 7.87 -4.20 32.35
N SER A 328 8.92 -4.86 32.85
CA SER A 328 10.20 -4.25 33.11
C SER A 328 11.30 -4.99 32.35
N VAL A 329 12.07 -4.28 31.57
CA VAL A 329 13.19 -4.78 30.76
C VAL A 329 14.46 -4.14 31.27
N SER A 330 15.50 -4.92 31.57
CA SER A 330 16.75 -4.47 32.12
C SER A 330 17.95 -5.00 31.35
N ASN A 331 18.78 -4.07 30.85
CA ASN A 331 20.07 -4.31 30.21
C ASN A 331 20.02 -5.39 29.10
N LEU A 332 18.93 -5.41 28.33
CA LEU A 332 18.71 -6.40 27.28
C LEU A 332 19.71 -6.20 26.13
N ALA A 333 20.35 -7.28 25.71
CA ALA A 333 21.24 -7.28 24.57
C ALA A 333 21.04 -8.51 23.69
N LYS A 334 21.28 -8.33 22.38
CA LYS A 334 21.21 -9.40 21.40
C LYS A 334 22.17 -9.15 20.23
N SER A 335 22.84 -10.21 19.82
CA SER A 335 23.73 -10.25 18.64
C SER A 335 23.40 -11.47 17.78
N PHE A 336 23.65 -11.39 16.47
CA PHE A 336 23.62 -12.52 15.56
C PHE A 336 24.88 -12.49 14.70
N ASP A 337 25.54 -13.62 14.53
CA ASP A 337 26.70 -13.82 13.63
C ASP A 337 27.76 -12.70 13.73
N ASN A 338 28.16 -12.33 14.93
CA ASN A 338 29.09 -11.23 15.23
C ASN A 338 28.58 -9.79 14.97
N LYS A 339 27.33 -9.61 14.55
CA LYS A 339 26.71 -8.28 14.46
C LYS A 339 25.86 -8.02 15.72
N SER A 340 26.27 -7.05 16.55
CA SER A 340 25.43 -6.59 17.66
C SER A 340 24.24 -5.86 17.09
N LEU A 341 23.02 -6.28 17.45
CA LEU A 341 21.77 -5.58 17.07
C LEU A 341 21.48 -4.44 18.04
N PHE A 342 21.56 -4.73 19.32
CA PHE A 342 21.36 -3.77 20.39
C PHE A 342 22.05 -4.24 21.68
N SER A 343 22.38 -3.28 22.53
CA SER A 343 22.98 -3.51 23.83
C SER A 343 22.39 -2.55 24.85
N ASP A 344 22.29 -3.02 26.10
CA ASP A 344 21.87 -2.22 27.25
C ASP A 344 20.50 -1.52 27.12
N ILE A 345 19.53 -2.21 26.53
CA ILE A 345 18.16 -1.68 26.42
C ILE A 345 17.43 -1.92 27.74
N SER A 346 16.97 -0.82 28.35
CA SER A 346 16.19 -0.84 29.59
C SER A 346 14.98 0.08 29.46
N PHE A 347 13.80 -0.42 29.81
CA PHE A 347 12.57 0.37 29.84
C PHE A 347 11.50 -0.32 30.68
N GLU A 348 10.50 0.43 31.08
CA GLU A 348 9.35 -0.04 31.85
C GLU A 348 8.06 0.35 31.14
N ILE A 349 7.04 -0.51 31.23
CA ILE A 349 5.69 -0.25 30.74
C ILE A 349 4.72 -0.42 31.89
N LYS A 350 3.92 0.62 32.15
CA LYS A 350 2.88 0.62 33.17
C LYS A 350 1.51 0.36 32.56
N ARG A 351 0.56 0.00 33.42
CA ARG A 351 -0.80 -0.23 33.00
C ARG A 351 -1.41 0.97 32.27
N CYS A 352 -2.09 0.71 31.16
CA CYS A 352 -2.69 1.69 30.25
C CYS A 352 -1.68 2.53 29.44
N GLU A 353 -0.38 2.30 29.55
CA GLU A 353 0.59 2.94 28.65
C GLU A 353 0.59 2.33 27.27
N ARG A 354 0.85 3.16 26.27
CA ARG A 354 1.06 2.78 24.88
C ARG A 354 2.47 3.18 24.48
N VAL A 355 3.30 2.18 24.19
CA VAL A 355 4.72 2.38 23.88
C VAL A 355 4.96 2.01 22.41
N ALA A 356 5.65 2.87 21.67
CA ALA A 356 6.08 2.62 20.31
C ALA A 356 7.60 2.39 20.27
N LEU A 357 8.02 1.27 19.65
CA LEU A 357 9.44 1.02 19.34
C LEU A 357 9.74 1.59 17.95
N ILE A 358 10.57 2.62 17.89
CA ILE A 358 10.91 3.34 16.67
C ILE A 358 12.41 3.13 16.39
N GLY A 359 12.79 3.07 15.14
CA GLY A 359 14.17 2.93 14.67
C GLY A 359 14.24 2.44 13.23
N ASP A 360 15.43 2.47 12.66
CA ASP A 360 15.69 2.03 11.28
C ASP A 360 15.45 0.52 11.10
N ASN A 361 15.36 0.08 9.86
CA ASN A 361 15.20 -1.34 9.56
C ASN A 361 16.47 -2.13 9.93
N GLY A 362 16.28 -3.30 10.54
CA GLY A 362 17.40 -4.14 10.98
C GLY A 362 17.97 -3.79 12.35
N THR A 363 17.45 -2.79 13.07
CA THR A 363 17.93 -2.43 14.43
C THR A 363 17.43 -3.37 15.54
N GLY A 364 16.65 -4.40 15.20
CA GLY A 364 16.24 -5.41 16.18
C GLY A 364 14.89 -5.14 16.87
N LYS A 365 14.04 -4.22 16.37
CA LYS A 365 12.70 -3.96 16.94
C LYS A 365 11.86 -5.23 17.10
N THR A 366 11.72 -6.02 16.03
CA THR A 366 11.00 -7.30 16.06
C THR A 366 11.69 -8.32 16.96
N THR A 367 13.03 -8.29 17.06
CA THR A 367 13.80 -9.18 17.93
C THR A 367 13.50 -8.90 19.40
N ILE A 368 13.37 -7.64 19.80
CA ILE A 368 12.95 -7.26 21.17
C ILE A 368 11.58 -7.85 21.48
N LEU A 369 10.60 -7.69 20.57
CA LEU A 369 9.27 -8.26 20.75
C LEU A 369 9.29 -9.79 20.82
N LYS A 370 10.09 -10.45 19.99
CA LYS A 370 10.26 -11.93 20.03
C LYS A 370 10.92 -12.41 21.32
N ILE A 371 11.87 -11.62 21.89
CA ILE A 371 12.48 -11.94 23.20
C ILE A 371 11.45 -11.82 24.31
N ILE A 372 10.67 -10.74 24.35
CA ILE A 372 9.64 -10.53 25.38
C ILE A 372 8.56 -11.64 25.31
N ASN A 373 8.27 -12.16 24.12
CA ASN A 373 7.38 -13.31 23.93
C ASN A 373 8.03 -14.68 24.19
N GLY A 374 9.31 -14.73 24.55
CA GLY A 374 10.02 -15.98 24.82
C GLY A 374 10.33 -16.81 23.56
N LEU A 375 10.16 -16.26 22.36
CA LEU A 375 10.45 -16.94 21.09
C LEU A 375 11.94 -16.99 20.77
N ILE A 376 12.71 -16.05 21.29
CA ILE A 376 14.18 -15.95 21.13
C ILE A 376 14.77 -15.65 22.51
N ALA A 377 15.89 -16.30 22.85
CA ALA A 377 16.65 -15.98 24.07
C ALA A 377 17.48 -14.71 23.87
N ALA A 378 17.53 -13.87 24.90
CA ALA A 378 18.49 -12.76 24.97
C ALA A 378 19.91 -13.28 25.23
N ASP A 379 20.92 -12.54 24.79
CA ASP A 379 22.31 -12.86 25.09
C ASP A 379 22.71 -12.36 26.50
N SER A 380 22.16 -11.21 26.92
CA SER A 380 22.27 -10.70 28.28
C SER A 380 21.07 -9.85 28.63
N GLY A 381 20.93 -9.53 29.92
CA GLY A 381 19.77 -8.82 30.47
C GLY A 381 18.61 -9.76 30.78
N SER A 382 17.53 -9.20 31.26
CA SER A 382 16.31 -9.93 31.63
C SER A 382 15.09 -9.03 31.47
N PHE A 383 13.92 -9.67 31.40
CA PHE A 383 12.66 -8.96 31.51
C PHE A 383 11.76 -9.65 32.53
N THR A 384 10.88 -8.91 33.16
CA THR A 384 9.89 -9.41 34.10
C THR A 384 8.52 -8.89 33.74
N LEU A 385 7.54 -9.79 33.80
CA LEU A 385 6.13 -9.44 33.65
C LEU A 385 5.51 -9.16 35.00
N GLY A 386 4.65 -8.17 35.07
CA GLY A 386 3.90 -7.86 36.26
C GLY A 386 2.87 -8.92 36.63
N THR A 387 2.20 -8.71 37.77
CA THR A 387 1.17 -9.65 38.27
C THR A 387 -0.05 -9.63 37.33
N ASN A 388 -0.56 -10.83 37.00
CA ASN A 388 -1.71 -11.02 36.12
C ASN A 388 -1.53 -10.39 34.72
N VAL A 389 -0.33 -10.47 34.16
CA VAL A 389 -0.02 -9.99 32.80
C VAL A 389 0.12 -11.20 31.88
N ASN A 390 -0.74 -11.28 30.88
CA ASN A 390 -0.61 -12.20 29.75
C ASN A 390 -0.24 -11.42 28.48
N ILE A 391 0.65 -11.99 27.65
CA ILE A 391 1.10 -11.35 26.42
C ILE A 391 0.35 -11.94 25.26
N GLY A 392 -0.34 -11.09 24.49
CA GLY A 392 -0.82 -11.42 23.16
C GLY A 392 0.18 -10.89 22.11
N TYR A 393 0.63 -11.75 21.22
CA TYR A 393 1.58 -11.38 20.16
C TYR A 393 0.92 -11.47 18.79
N TYR A 394 0.97 -10.36 18.05
CA TYR A 394 0.56 -10.29 16.65
C TYR A 394 1.81 -10.28 15.78
N ASP A 395 1.98 -11.33 14.96
CA ASP A 395 3.11 -11.45 14.05
C ASP A 395 2.75 -10.90 12.66
N GLN A 396 3.65 -10.14 12.07
CA GLN A 396 3.48 -9.55 10.74
C GLN A 396 3.41 -10.60 9.62
N GLU A 397 4.10 -11.74 9.80
CA GLU A 397 4.19 -12.81 8.80
C GLU A 397 3.11 -13.90 8.96
N HIS A 398 2.25 -13.77 9.98
CA HIS A 398 1.12 -14.68 10.24
C HIS A 398 1.48 -16.17 10.33
N HIS A 399 2.70 -16.52 10.72
CA HIS A 399 3.19 -17.90 10.83
C HIS A 399 2.39 -18.79 11.81
N THR A 400 1.52 -18.18 12.62
CA THR A 400 0.69 -18.88 13.60
C THR A 400 -0.60 -19.44 13.03
N LEU A 401 -0.90 -19.20 11.74
CA LEU A 401 -2.11 -19.68 11.07
C LEU A 401 -1.83 -20.99 10.32
N ASN A 402 -2.78 -21.93 10.37
CA ASN A 402 -2.73 -23.18 9.61
C ASN A 402 -3.51 -23.03 8.29
N ASP A 403 -2.80 -22.98 7.17
CA ASP A 403 -3.38 -22.78 5.84
C ASP A 403 -4.38 -23.87 5.41
N SER A 404 -4.34 -25.06 6.04
CA SER A 404 -5.25 -26.15 5.70
C SER A 404 -6.61 -26.09 6.39
N ASN A 405 -6.72 -25.34 7.48
CA ASN A 405 -7.95 -25.18 8.26
C ASN A 405 -8.95 -24.23 7.58
N THR A 406 -10.23 -24.38 7.90
CA THR A 406 -11.21 -23.31 7.64
C THR A 406 -11.03 -22.19 8.68
N LEU A 407 -11.56 -20.99 8.41
CA LEU A 407 -11.51 -19.89 9.37
C LEU A 407 -12.16 -20.28 10.70
N PHE A 408 -13.28 -21.00 10.61
CA PHE A 408 -14.00 -21.49 11.79
C PHE A 408 -13.16 -22.49 12.59
N ASP A 409 -12.59 -23.51 11.91
CA ASP A 409 -11.79 -24.54 12.56
C ASP A 409 -10.54 -23.95 13.19
N GLU A 410 -9.86 -23.00 12.50
CA GLU A 410 -8.66 -22.33 12.98
C GLU A 410 -8.88 -21.59 14.32
N VAL A 411 -10.05 -20.95 14.47
CA VAL A 411 -10.41 -20.30 15.73
C VAL A 411 -10.89 -21.31 16.76
N SER A 412 -11.69 -22.32 16.35
CA SER A 412 -12.22 -23.36 17.24
C SER A 412 -11.12 -24.22 17.87
N ASP A 413 -10.13 -24.60 17.06
CA ASP A 413 -8.99 -25.41 17.53
C ASP A 413 -8.11 -24.63 18.51
N SER A 414 -7.95 -23.31 18.28
CA SER A 414 -7.18 -22.46 19.17
C SER A 414 -7.91 -22.17 20.50
N TYR A 415 -9.23 -22.18 20.50
CA TYR A 415 -10.07 -21.85 21.66
C TYR A 415 -11.23 -22.84 21.84
N PRO A 416 -10.96 -24.09 22.26
CA PRO A 416 -11.96 -25.16 22.35
C PRO A 416 -13.13 -24.89 23.32
N ASN A 417 -12.95 -23.97 24.26
CA ASN A 417 -13.95 -23.60 25.26
C ASN A 417 -14.99 -22.61 24.76
N LEU A 418 -14.82 -22.05 23.53
CA LEU A 418 -15.76 -21.11 23.00
C LEU A 418 -16.95 -21.76 22.32
N THR A 419 -18.11 -21.14 22.45
CA THR A 419 -19.30 -21.59 21.73
C THR A 419 -19.22 -21.20 20.26
N ASN A 420 -19.81 -22.03 19.38
CA ASN A 420 -19.88 -21.75 17.93
C ASN A 420 -20.47 -20.37 17.63
N THR A 421 -21.45 -19.92 18.42
CA THR A 421 -22.03 -18.58 18.28
C THR A 421 -21.04 -17.48 18.58
N LYS A 422 -20.20 -17.63 19.64
CA LYS A 422 -19.18 -16.64 19.99
C LYS A 422 -18.11 -16.56 18.90
N ILE A 423 -17.66 -17.70 18.38
CA ILE A 423 -16.69 -17.76 17.27
C ILE A 423 -17.23 -17.01 16.04
N ARG A 424 -18.45 -17.33 15.60
CA ARG A 424 -19.09 -16.67 14.45
C ARG A 424 -19.27 -15.15 14.67
N ASN A 425 -19.66 -14.74 15.87
CA ASN A 425 -19.82 -13.31 16.19
C ASN A 425 -18.48 -12.57 16.13
N VAL A 426 -17.40 -13.19 16.60
CA VAL A 426 -16.06 -12.60 16.50
C VAL A 426 -15.62 -12.53 15.03
N LEU A 427 -15.73 -13.62 14.27
CA LEU A 427 -15.40 -13.61 12.85
C LEU A 427 -16.22 -12.55 12.08
N ALA A 428 -17.51 -12.41 12.38
CA ALA A 428 -18.37 -11.38 11.78
C ALA A 428 -17.91 -9.95 12.15
N ALA A 429 -17.44 -9.71 13.39
CA ALA A 429 -16.88 -8.43 13.80
C ALA A 429 -15.61 -8.05 12.99
N PHE A 430 -14.88 -9.08 12.49
CA PHE A 430 -13.73 -8.93 11.58
C PHE A 430 -14.09 -9.07 10.11
N MET A 431 -15.38 -8.91 9.77
CA MET A 431 -15.92 -8.90 8.40
C MET A 431 -15.87 -10.26 7.68
N PHE A 432 -15.82 -11.37 8.41
CA PHE A 432 -16.02 -12.69 7.86
C PHE A 432 -17.48 -13.14 8.15
N THR A 433 -18.36 -12.95 7.16
CA THR A 433 -19.80 -13.16 7.33
C THR A 433 -20.31 -14.31 6.46
N GLY A 434 -21.47 -14.90 6.85
CA GLY A 434 -22.12 -15.94 6.08
C GLY A 434 -21.22 -17.16 5.84
N ASP A 435 -21.01 -17.49 4.57
CA ASP A 435 -20.20 -18.64 4.15
C ASP A 435 -18.70 -18.39 4.17
N ASP A 436 -18.24 -17.15 4.37
CA ASP A 436 -16.82 -16.83 4.47
C ASP A 436 -16.11 -17.61 5.57
N VAL A 437 -16.82 -17.93 6.66
CA VAL A 437 -16.27 -18.68 7.80
C VAL A 437 -15.79 -20.10 7.43
N PHE A 438 -16.24 -20.63 6.29
CA PHE A 438 -15.85 -21.94 5.77
C PHE A 438 -14.75 -21.88 4.71
N LYS A 439 -14.30 -20.69 4.32
CA LYS A 439 -13.12 -20.54 3.44
C LYS A 439 -11.88 -21.10 4.13
N ARG A 440 -10.94 -21.62 3.34
CA ARG A 440 -9.64 -22.06 3.87
C ARG A 440 -8.74 -20.87 4.14
N VAL A 441 -7.97 -20.97 5.21
CA VAL A 441 -6.98 -19.94 5.58
C VAL A 441 -5.96 -19.71 4.46
N GLY A 442 -5.58 -20.77 3.73
CA GLY A 442 -4.66 -20.69 2.59
C GLY A 442 -5.15 -19.84 1.43
N ASP A 443 -6.49 -19.76 1.24
CA ASP A 443 -7.12 -19.01 0.14
C ASP A 443 -7.30 -17.51 0.47
N LEU A 444 -6.99 -17.10 1.71
CA LEU A 444 -7.11 -15.71 2.14
C LEU A 444 -5.98 -14.84 1.59
N SER A 445 -6.33 -13.61 1.25
CA SER A 445 -5.35 -12.55 1.00
C SER A 445 -4.57 -12.21 2.27
N GLY A 446 -3.39 -11.57 2.13
CA GLY A 446 -2.58 -11.16 3.29
C GLY A 446 -3.34 -10.27 4.29
N GLY A 447 -4.19 -9.36 3.80
CA GLY A 447 -5.04 -8.53 4.66
C GLY A 447 -6.13 -9.31 5.39
N GLU A 448 -6.69 -10.36 4.78
CA GLU A 448 -7.65 -11.25 5.44
C GLU A 448 -6.97 -12.14 6.48
N LYS A 449 -5.79 -12.68 6.20
CA LYS A 449 -4.96 -13.40 7.19
C LYS A 449 -4.65 -12.48 8.38
N GLY A 450 -4.34 -11.21 8.14
CA GLY A 450 -4.15 -10.21 9.21
C GLY A 450 -5.39 -10.01 10.07
N ARG A 451 -6.58 -9.88 9.47
CA ARG A 451 -7.85 -9.77 10.22
C ARG A 451 -8.14 -11.04 11.04
N LEU A 452 -7.88 -12.22 10.49
CA LEU A 452 -8.04 -13.48 11.22
C LEU A 452 -7.09 -13.59 12.42
N SER A 453 -5.81 -13.21 12.24
CA SER A 453 -4.84 -13.16 13.34
C SER A 453 -5.25 -12.18 14.43
N LEU A 454 -5.81 -11.02 14.08
CA LEU A 454 -6.36 -10.07 15.05
C LEU A 454 -7.61 -10.63 15.76
N ALA A 455 -8.47 -11.35 15.05
CA ALA A 455 -9.61 -12.03 15.65
C ALA A 455 -9.16 -13.08 16.67
N LYS A 456 -8.12 -13.87 16.38
CA LYS A 456 -7.50 -14.81 17.33
C LYS A 456 -6.90 -14.07 18.53
N LEU A 457 -6.18 -12.95 18.29
CA LEU A 457 -5.60 -12.16 19.38
C LEU A 457 -6.67 -11.59 20.32
N MET A 458 -7.82 -11.17 19.79
CA MET A 458 -8.93 -10.69 20.62
C MET A 458 -9.54 -11.77 21.52
N LEU A 459 -9.37 -13.05 21.16
CA LEU A 459 -9.86 -14.19 21.91
C LEU A 459 -8.80 -14.78 22.87
N SER A 460 -7.53 -14.37 22.75
CA SER A 460 -6.48 -14.77 23.68
C SER A 460 -6.77 -14.18 25.06
N GLU A 461 -6.85 -15.04 26.05
CA GLU A 461 -7.11 -14.67 27.47
C GLU A 461 -5.92 -13.96 28.09
#